data_09eaa780453991147ec501f827c12ac8
#
_entry.id   09eaa780453991147ec501f827c12ac8
#
_cell.length_a   1.000
_cell.length_b   1.000
_cell.length_c   1.000
_cell.angle_alpha   90.00
_cell.angle_beta   90.00
_cell.angle_gamma   90.00
#
_symmetry.space_group_name_H-M   'P 1'
#
loop_
_entity.id
_entity.type
_entity.pdbx_description
1 polymer ?
#
loop_
_entity_poly.entity_id
_entity_poly.type
_entity_poly.pdbx_seq_one_letter_code
_entity_poly.pdbx_strand_id
1 'polypeptide(L)'
;MAILMISHDLGLAASYADEVVVMYAGRTVERASVRELFGNVRMPYTSALLGAVPRLDRAAHTPLPVVPGRPPDLSAEAAGCPFAPRCPRAADKCAERRPAFDEHKPGHWYACWYPLPDGPRAVEAGLANTGPSATGGAR
;
A
#
# COMPACT_ATOMS: atom_id res chain seq x y z
N MET A 1 -0.59 -3.12 -30.29
CA MET A 1 -1.21 -1.89 -29.74
C MET A 1 -1.01 -1.91 -28.22
N ALA A 2 -0.52 -0.84 -27.61
CA ALA A 2 -0.40 -0.73 -26.15
C ALA A 2 -1.48 0.25 -25.67
N ILE A 3 -2.08 -0.03 -24.49
CA ILE A 3 -3.13 0.79 -23.89
C ILE A 3 -2.64 1.20 -22.50
N LEU A 4 -2.65 2.50 -22.21
CA LEU A 4 -2.47 3.03 -20.86
C LEU A 4 -3.85 3.39 -20.29
N MET A 5 -4.22 2.75 -19.18
CA MET A 5 -5.47 3.00 -18.47
C MET A 5 -5.16 3.62 -17.11
N ILE A 6 -5.83 4.72 -16.78
CA ILE A 6 -5.77 5.34 -15.45
C ILE A 6 -7.11 5.10 -14.76
N SER A 7 -7.08 4.44 -13.61
CA SER A 7 -8.29 4.09 -12.86
C SER A 7 -8.01 4.10 -11.36
N HIS A 8 -9.03 4.34 -10.56
CA HIS A 8 -9.04 4.10 -9.12
C HIS A 8 -9.65 2.73 -8.77
N ASP A 9 -10.12 1.99 -9.76
CA ASP A 9 -10.71 0.67 -9.60
C ASP A 9 -9.65 -0.42 -9.83
N LEU A 10 -9.20 -1.03 -8.73
CA LEU A 10 -8.22 -2.11 -8.76
C LEU A 10 -8.80 -3.41 -9.33
N GLY A 11 -10.11 -3.63 -9.21
CA GLY A 11 -10.78 -4.78 -9.81
C GLY A 11 -10.73 -4.74 -11.33
N LEU A 12 -10.96 -3.55 -11.91
CA LEU A 12 -10.82 -3.31 -13.33
C LEU A 12 -9.37 -3.54 -13.79
N ALA A 13 -8.40 -2.99 -13.06
CA ALA A 13 -6.99 -3.19 -13.36
C ALA A 13 -6.60 -4.68 -13.31
N ALA A 14 -7.09 -5.43 -12.32
CA ALA A 14 -6.84 -6.85 -12.18
C ALA A 14 -7.38 -7.69 -13.37
N SER A 15 -8.45 -7.20 -14.01
CA SER A 15 -9.14 -7.95 -15.06
C SER A 15 -8.58 -7.71 -16.46
N TYR A 16 -7.98 -6.55 -16.71
CA TYR A 16 -7.63 -6.11 -18.07
C TYR A 16 -6.18 -5.68 -18.26
N ALA A 17 -5.43 -5.41 -17.19
CA ALA A 17 -4.05 -4.96 -17.31
C ALA A 17 -3.06 -6.14 -17.28
N ASP A 18 -1.96 -6.00 -17.99
CA ASP A 18 -0.79 -6.90 -17.89
C ASP A 18 0.13 -6.46 -16.74
N GLU A 19 0.27 -5.17 -16.56
CA GLU A 19 1.11 -4.54 -15.56
C GLU A 19 0.36 -3.42 -14.84
N VAL A 20 0.62 -3.25 -13.56
CA VAL A 20 0.02 -2.19 -12.74
C VAL A 20 1.12 -1.32 -12.15
N VAL A 21 0.91 -0.01 -12.25
CA VAL A 21 1.71 1.02 -11.60
C VAL A 21 0.86 1.71 -10.54
N VAL A 22 1.20 1.54 -9.28
CA VAL A 22 0.51 2.19 -8.17
C VAL A 22 1.20 3.52 -7.86
N MET A 23 0.39 4.58 -7.75
CA MET A 23 0.87 5.92 -7.47
C MET A 23 0.31 6.44 -6.15
N TYR A 24 1.14 7.18 -5.39
CA TYR A 24 0.75 7.90 -4.19
C TYR A 24 1.44 9.26 -4.16
N ALA A 25 0.68 10.30 -3.85
CA ALA A 25 1.20 11.69 -3.78
C ALA A 25 2.01 12.08 -5.05
N GLY A 26 1.47 11.78 -6.24
CA GLY A 26 2.09 12.11 -7.52
C GLY A 26 3.32 11.28 -7.89
N ARG A 27 3.64 10.22 -7.15
CA ARG A 27 4.82 9.37 -7.36
C ARG A 27 4.45 7.91 -7.48
N THR A 28 5.20 7.19 -8.31
CA THR A 28 5.12 5.73 -8.35
C THR A 28 5.66 5.15 -7.04
N VAL A 29 4.91 4.24 -6.44
CA VAL A 29 5.27 3.59 -5.18
C VAL A 29 5.40 2.08 -5.29
N GLU A 30 4.71 1.45 -6.24
CA GLU A 30 4.85 0.04 -6.56
C GLU A 30 4.53 -0.20 -8.04
N ARG A 31 5.23 -1.14 -8.68
CA ARG A 31 5.02 -1.57 -10.06
C ARG A 31 5.33 -3.05 -10.18
N ALA A 32 4.42 -3.81 -10.76
CA ALA A 32 4.62 -5.21 -11.08
C ALA A 32 3.60 -5.69 -12.11
N SER A 33 3.78 -6.91 -12.62
CA SER A 33 2.70 -7.59 -13.33
C SER A 33 1.47 -7.71 -12.43
N VAL A 34 0.27 -7.75 -13.01
CA VAL A 34 -0.98 -7.94 -12.26
C VAL A 34 -0.88 -9.13 -11.31
N ARG A 35 -0.40 -10.26 -11.81
CA ARG A 35 -0.25 -11.49 -11.01
C ARG A 35 0.65 -11.31 -9.80
N GLU A 36 1.80 -10.66 -9.98
CA GLU A 36 2.76 -10.42 -8.89
C GLU A 36 2.21 -9.39 -7.91
N LEU A 37 1.64 -8.29 -8.39
CA LEU A 37 1.11 -7.24 -7.52
C LEU A 37 -0.01 -7.76 -6.61
N PHE A 38 -0.98 -8.49 -7.15
CA PHE A 38 -2.11 -9.01 -6.37
C PHE A 38 -1.77 -10.23 -5.52
N GLY A 39 -0.79 -11.03 -5.96
CA GLY A 39 -0.33 -12.23 -5.22
C GLY A 39 0.75 -11.95 -4.17
N ASN A 40 1.52 -10.88 -4.32
CA ASN A 40 2.73 -10.63 -3.54
C ASN A 40 3.00 -9.13 -3.33
N VAL A 41 1.97 -8.40 -2.90
CA VAL A 41 2.05 -6.96 -2.64
C VAL A 41 3.15 -6.63 -1.62
N ARG A 42 3.98 -5.63 -1.91
CA ARG A 42 5.11 -5.25 -1.06
C ARG A 42 4.94 -3.90 -0.40
N MET A 43 4.25 -2.98 -1.05
CA MET A 43 4.02 -1.64 -0.51
C MET A 43 2.82 -1.64 0.44
N PRO A 44 2.96 -1.18 1.70
CA PRO A 44 1.84 -1.09 2.66
C PRO A 44 0.65 -0.30 2.14
N TYR A 45 0.88 0.75 1.35
CA TYR A 45 -0.20 1.52 0.72
C TYR A 45 -1.02 0.68 -0.27
N THR A 46 -0.33 -0.04 -1.16
CA THR A 46 -0.99 -0.93 -2.13
C THR A 46 -1.83 -2.00 -1.42
N SER A 47 -1.30 -2.57 -0.34
CA SER A 47 -2.02 -3.53 0.49
C SER A 47 -3.28 -2.92 1.10
N ALA A 48 -3.18 -1.68 1.61
CA ALA A 48 -4.33 -0.98 2.15
C ALA A 48 -5.41 -0.70 1.09
N LEU A 49 -5.00 -0.33 -0.13
CA LEU A 49 -5.93 -0.17 -1.26
C LEU A 49 -6.63 -1.48 -1.62
N LEU A 50 -5.87 -2.58 -1.73
CA LEU A 50 -6.43 -3.91 -2.02
C LEU A 50 -7.40 -4.37 -0.93
N GLY A 51 -7.08 -4.07 0.33
CA GLY A 51 -7.95 -4.38 1.46
C GLY A 51 -9.27 -3.62 1.47
N ALA A 52 -9.30 -2.41 0.88
CA ALA A 52 -10.50 -1.59 0.78
C ALA A 52 -11.45 -2.01 -0.36
N VAL A 53 -11.02 -2.92 -1.25
CA VAL A 53 -11.88 -3.46 -2.31
C VAL A 53 -12.95 -4.37 -1.69
N PRO A 54 -14.25 -4.14 -1.96
CA PRO A 54 -15.30 -5.02 -1.49
C PRO A 54 -15.12 -6.43 -2.04
N ARG A 55 -15.24 -7.44 -1.16
CA ARG A 55 -15.13 -8.85 -1.53
C ARG A 55 -16.42 -9.57 -1.20
N LEU A 56 -16.90 -10.36 -2.16
CA LEU A 56 -18.15 -11.12 -2.01
C LEU A 56 -18.08 -12.26 -0.97
N ASP A 57 -16.86 -12.71 -0.64
CA ASP A 57 -16.59 -13.75 0.35
C ASP A 57 -16.56 -13.26 1.80
N ARG A 58 -16.67 -11.95 2.02
CA ARG A 58 -16.77 -11.37 3.38
C ARG A 58 -18.20 -11.44 3.90
N ALA A 59 -18.33 -11.65 5.21
CA ALA A 59 -19.62 -11.61 5.87
C ALA A 59 -20.31 -10.25 5.66
N ALA A 60 -21.63 -10.29 5.45
CA ALA A 60 -22.42 -9.07 5.30
C ALA A 60 -22.20 -8.13 6.50
N HIS A 61 -22.14 -6.83 6.23
CA HIS A 61 -21.89 -5.77 7.23
C HIS A 61 -20.49 -5.76 7.88
N THR A 62 -19.51 -6.51 7.32
CA THR A 62 -18.11 -6.35 7.78
C THR A 62 -17.60 -4.96 7.38
N PRO A 63 -17.14 -4.12 8.33
CA PRO A 63 -16.56 -2.82 8.00
C PRO A 63 -15.38 -2.97 7.04
N LEU A 64 -15.37 -2.18 5.97
CA LEU A 64 -14.21 -2.14 5.07
C LEU A 64 -13.05 -1.44 5.78
N PRO A 65 -11.85 -1.99 5.70
CA PRO A 65 -10.67 -1.32 6.22
C PRO A 65 -10.44 -0.01 5.45
N VAL A 66 -10.31 1.06 6.18
CA VAL A 66 -10.05 2.40 5.64
C VAL A 66 -8.59 2.75 5.89
N VAL A 67 -7.97 3.39 4.93
CA VAL A 67 -6.63 3.96 5.15
C VAL A 67 -6.76 5.13 6.13
N PRO A 68 -6.20 5.04 7.35
CA PRO A 68 -6.38 6.06 8.38
C PRO A 68 -5.72 7.39 7.99
N GLY A 69 -6.13 8.48 8.65
CA GLY A 69 -5.51 9.80 8.50
C GLY A 69 -5.94 10.56 7.24
N ARG A 70 -5.41 11.78 7.12
CA ARG A 70 -5.68 12.67 5.98
C ARG A 70 -4.76 12.34 4.79
N PRO A 71 -5.22 12.53 3.55
CA PRO A 71 -4.33 12.54 2.39
C PRO A 71 -3.16 13.51 2.58
N PRO A 72 -2.00 13.26 1.95
CA PRO A 72 -0.86 14.15 2.06
C PRO A 72 -1.18 15.52 1.45
N ASP A 73 -0.62 16.55 2.05
CA ASP A 73 -0.60 17.88 1.43
C ASP A 73 0.42 17.85 0.27
N LEU A 74 -0.09 18.04 -0.94
CA LEU A 74 0.75 18.04 -2.14
C LEU A 74 1.44 19.39 -2.39
N SER A 75 1.08 20.44 -1.63
CA SER A 75 1.71 21.75 -1.74
C SER A 75 3.10 21.80 -1.09
N ALA A 76 3.37 20.89 -0.16
CA ALA A 76 4.65 20.77 0.54
C ALA A 76 5.38 19.47 0.15
N GLU A 77 6.65 19.57 -0.21
CA GLU A 77 7.46 18.39 -0.49
C GLU A 77 7.88 17.71 0.83
N ALA A 78 7.38 16.48 1.05
CA ALA A 78 7.78 15.69 2.21
C ALA A 78 9.23 15.22 2.07
N ALA A 79 10.06 15.40 3.10
CA ALA A 79 11.43 14.92 3.13
C ALA A 79 11.50 13.38 3.11
N GLY A 80 10.56 12.73 3.80
CA GLY A 80 10.45 11.28 3.92
C GLY A 80 9.44 10.63 2.98
N CYS A 81 9.03 9.43 3.35
CA CYS A 81 7.97 8.69 2.66
C CYS A 81 6.63 9.42 2.81
N PRO A 82 5.95 9.80 1.72
CA PRO A 82 4.66 10.53 1.82
C PRO A 82 3.56 9.73 2.51
N PHE A 83 3.66 8.40 2.51
CA PHE A 83 2.70 7.53 3.19
C PHE A 83 3.02 7.31 4.67
N ALA A 84 4.20 7.71 5.19
CA ALA A 84 4.62 7.46 6.56
C ALA A 84 3.57 7.86 7.62
N PRO A 85 2.90 9.03 7.56
CA PRO A 85 1.91 9.43 8.55
C PRO A 85 0.68 8.50 8.64
N ARG A 86 0.46 7.67 7.63
CA ARG A 86 -0.69 6.78 7.49
C ARG A 86 -0.29 5.30 7.47
N CYS A 87 1.01 5.02 7.54
CA CYS A 87 1.56 3.69 7.39
C CYS A 87 1.64 2.98 8.75
N PRO A 88 0.98 1.83 8.93
CA PRO A 88 1.07 1.08 10.20
C PRO A 88 2.46 0.50 10.47
N ARG A 89 3.35 0.54 9.48
CA ARG A 89 4.73 0.06 9.56
C ARG A 89 5.76 1.19 9.53
N ALA A 90 5.31 2.44 9.71
CA ALA A 90 6.22 3.57 9.72
C ALA A 90 7.23 3.48 10.89
N ALA A 91 8.48 3.84 10.61
CA ALA A 91 9.55 4.02 11.58
C ALA A 91 10.26 5.34 11.28
N ASP A 92 11.16 5.77 12.15
CA ASP A 92 11.85 7.08 12.07
C ASP A 92 12.46 7.33 10.69
N LYS A 93 13.13 6.34 10.14
CA LYS A 93 13.71 6.41 8.79
C LYS A 93 12.70 6.79 7.70
N CYS A 94 11.42 6.39 7.87
CA CYS A 94 10.37 6.73 6.91
C CYS A 94 10.01 8.21 6.94
N ALA A 95 10.13 8.87 8.08
CA ALA A 95 9.91 10.30 8.23
C ALA A 95 11.10 11.12 7.72
N GLU A 96 12.31 10.63 7.95
CA GLU A 96 13.55 11.33 7.65
C GLU A 96 13.95 11.27 6.18
N ARG A 97 13.78 10.11 5.55
CA ARG A 97 14.27 9.87 4.20
C ARG A 97 13.28 9.09 3.35
N ARG A 98 13.13 9.54 2.11
CA ARG A 98 12.32 8.87 1.10
C ARG A 98 13.02 7.59 0.62
N PRO A 99 12.32 6.43 0.56
CA PRO A 99 12.84 5.24 -0.09
C PRO A 99 12.96 5.46 -1.61
N ALA A 100 14.02 4.92 -2.19
CA ALA A 100 14.17 4.87 -3.64
C ALA A 100 13.14 3.90 -4.25
N PHE A 101 12.78 4.15 -5.50
CA PHE A 101 11.93 3.26 -6.27
C PHE A 101 12.83 2.34 -7.08
N ASP A 102 13.08 1.16 -6.55
CA ASP A 102 14.06 0.21 -7.08
C ASP A 102 13.43 -1.14 -7.42
N GLU A 103 14.05 -1.87 -8.33
CA GLU A 103 13.72 -3.26 -8.62
C GLU A 103 14.31 -4.16 -7.54
N HIS A 104 13.44 -4.76 -6.74
CA HIS A 104 13.83 -5.66 -5.64
C HIS A 104 13.75 -7.14 -6.01
N LYS A 105 12.93 -7.45 -7.03
CA LYS A 105 12.84 -8.73 -7.71
C LYS A 105 12.62 -8.49 -9.19
N PRO A 106 13.00 -9.41 -10.10
CA PRO A 106 12.74 -9.27 -11.52
C PRO A 106 11.28 -8.90 -11.82
N GLY A 107 11.05 -7.73 -12.38
CA GLY A 107 9.72 -7.21 -12.71
C GLY A 107 8.90 -6.68 -11.54
N HIS A 108 9.45 -6.60 -10.31
CA HIS A 108 8.74 -6.05 -9.16
C HIS A 108 9.53 -4.89 -8.51
N TRP A 109 9.02 -3.68 -8.67
CA TRP A 109 9.59 -2.42 -8.23
C TRP A 109 8.76 -1.82 -7.10
N TYR A 110 9.39 -1.35 -6.03
CA TYR A 110 8.68 -0.64 -4.97
C TYR A 110 9.57 0.33 -4.19
N ALA A 111 8.94 1.34 -3.57
CA ALA A 111 9.58 2.37 -2.76
C ALA A 111 9.20 2.20 -1.29
N CYS A 112 9.84 1.27 -0.57
CA CYS A 112 9.55 1.04 0.84
C CYS A 112 10.79 0.58 1.62
N TRP A 113 11.03 1.18 2.80
CA TRP A 113 12.09 0.74 3.72
C TRP A 113 11.74 -0.57 4.45
N TYR A 114 10.45 -0.77 4.71
CA TYR A 114 9.93 -1.90 5.48
C TYR A 114 8.79 -2.57 4.70
N PRO A 115 9.09 -3.20 3.57
CA PRO A 115 8.08 -3.83 2.74
C PRO A 115 7.35 -4.95 3.49
N LEU A 116 6.17 -5.29 3.00
CA LEU A 116 5.45 -6.44 3.49
C LEU A 116 6.21 -7.73 3.18
N PRO A 117 6.04 -8.79 3.98
CA PRO A 117 6.64 -10.10 3.70
C PRO A 117 6.12 -10.67 2.38
N ASP A 118 6.90 -11.57 1.78
CA ASP A 118 6.46 -12.29 0.58
C ASP A 118 5.27 -13.20 0.88
N GLY A 119 4.37 -13.30 -0.09
CA GLY A 119 3.25 -14.25 -0.08
C GLY A 119 1.86 -13.61 0.04
N PRO A 120 0.80 -14.42 -0.16
CA PRO A 120 -0.58 -13.95 -0.25
C PRO A 120 -1.11 -13.30 1.04
N ARG A 121 -0.50 -13.58 2.19
CA ARG A 121 -0.85 -12.95 3.48
C ARG A 121 -0.41 -11.49 3.59
N ALA A 122 0.33 -10.96 2.64
CA ALA A 122 0.76 -9.56 2.64
C ALA A 122 -0.43 -8.59 2.68
N VAL A 123 -1.55 -8.95 2.06
CA VAL A 123 -2.80 -8.16 2.09
C VAL A 123 -3.41 -8.11 3.50
N GLU A 124 -3.39 -9.23 4.22
CA GLU A 124 -3.91 -9.31 5.60
C GLU A 124 -2.99 -8.61 6.61
N ALA A 125 -1.67 -8.78 6.46
CA ALA A 125 -0.68 -8.16 7.35
C ALA A 125 -0.63 -6.63 7.24
N GLY A 126 -0.93 -6.06 6.07
CA GLY A 126 -1.01 -4.62 5.86
C GLY A 126 -2.19 -3.96 6.57
N LEU A 127 -3.19 -4.75 6.98
CA LEU A 127 -4.42 -4.29 7.63
C LEU A 127 -4.44 -4.53 9.15
N ALA A 128 -3.51 -5.31 9.68
CA ALA A 128 -3.35 -5.50 11.11
C ALA A 128 -2.87 -4.18 11.75
N ASN A 129 -3.81 -3.37 12.19
CA ASN A 129 -3.56 -2.16 12.96
C ASN A 129 -3.07 -2.58 14.36
N THR A 130 -1.77 -2.78 14.49
CA THR A 130 -1.14 -2.83 15.81
C THR A 130 -0.99 -1.38 16.28
N GLY A 131 -2.11 -0.76 16.66
CA GLY A 131 -2.08 0.45 17.45
C GLY A 131 -1.26 0.19 18.72
N PRO A 132 -0.50 1.17 19.25
CA PRO A 132 0.23 0.99 20.47
C PRO A 132 -0.75 0.59 21.56
N SER A 133 -0.52 -0.58 22.17
CA SER A 133 -1.21 -1.02 23.37
C SER A 133 -0.97 0.04 24.45
N ALA A 134 -1.99 0.84 24.70
CA ALA A 134 -2.04 1.69 25.88
C ALA A 134 -2.15 0.78 27.11
N THR A 135 -1.03 0.33 27.61
CA THR A 135 -0.92 -0.24 28.95
C THR A 135 -1.21 0.89 29.94
N GLY A 136 -2.47 0.97 30.34
CA GLY A 136 -2.91 1.80 31.44
C GLY A 136 -2.19 1.37 32.71
N GLY A 137 -1.36 2.25 33.23
CA GLY A 137 -0.87 2.19 34.60
C GLY A 137 -1.98 2.64 35.53
N ALA A 138 -2.52 1.72 36.32
CA ALA A 138 -3.31 2.03 37.48
C ALA A 138 -2.42 2.64 38.55
N ARG A 139 -2.83 3.74 39.15
CA ARG A 139 -2.94 4.04 40.60
C ARG A 139 -3.49 5.44 40.78
#